data_100e63bbcbd8da4436ecaa6a4ba6b554
#
_entry.id   100e63bbcbd8da4436ecaa6a4ba6b554
#
_cell.length_a   1.000
_cell.length_b   1.000
_cell.length_c   1.000
_cell.angle_alpha   90.00
_cell.angle_beta   90.00
_cell.angle_gamma   90.00
#
_symmetry.space_group_name_H-M   'P 1'
#
loop_
_entity.id
_entity.type
_entity.pdbx_description
1 polymer ?
#
loop_
_entity_poly.entity_id
_entity_poly.type
_entity_poly.pdbx_seq_one_letter_code
_entity_poly.pdbx_strand_id
1 'polypeptide(L)'
;GKKVDYTTDEAAITNSTAVMLTSVAGDRYAIGYVSLGSLNDSVKAVKIDGANATVANINNGSYKISRPFNIAVKDNLSDVSKDFVNFILSNDGQNIIEKNKYIKIQNIQPYTSSKVSGKIVVAGSSSVSPVMEKLIEAYKSVNPNAKIELQTSDSTTGVTNAINGTCDIGMASRGLKDSEKSKGVKEVTIAIDGIAVVVNKENPVENLSKAQVESIFTAKVSKWNQVK
;
A
#
# COMPACT_ATOMS: atom_id res chain seq x y z
N GLY A 1 0.82 -6.85 22.77
CA GLY A 1 0.41 -5.51 23.17
C GLY A 1 -0.52 -4.93 22.13
N LYS A 2 -1.53 -4.16 22.55
CA LYS A 2 -2.37 -3.42 21.62
C LYS A 2 -1.47 -2.44 20.86
N LYS A 3 -1.47 -2.49 19.51
CA LYS A 3 -0.89 -1.41 18.72
C LYS A 3 -1.76 -0.18 18.93
N VAL A 4 -1.24 0.82 19.64
CA VAL A 4 -1.89 2.12 19.82
C VAL A 4 -1.43 3.00 18.68
N ASP A 5 -2.35 3.69 18.02
CA ASP A 5 -2.03 4.75 17.07
C ASP A 5 -1.73 6.01 17.87
N TYR A 6 -0.52 6.52 17.70
CA TYR A 6 -0.05 7.74 18.37
C TYR A 6 -0.06 8.97 17.45
N THR A 7 -0.59 8.81 16.23
CA THR A 7 -0.74 9.94 15.31
C THR A 7 -1.62 11.01 15.96
N THR A 8 -1.21 12.27 15.85
CA THR A 8 -1.98 13.38 16.42
C THR A 8 -3.37 13.49 15.79
N ASP A 9 -4.37 13.82 16.57
CA ASP A 9 -5.73 14.08 16.11
C ASP A 9 -5.81 15.34 15.20
N GLU A 10 -4.79 16.18 15.20
CA GLU A 10 -4.69 17.34 14.30
C GLU A 10 -4.24 16.95 12.88
N ALA A 11 -3.78 15.71 12.67
CA ALA A 11 -3.38 15.24 11.36
C ALA A 11 -4.59 15.14 10.41
N ALA A 12 -4.45 15.69 9.20
CA ALA A 12 -5.45 15.50 8.16
C ALA A 12 -5.49 14.03 7.72
N ILE A 13 -6.61 13.36 7.95
CA ILE A 13 -6.83 11.96 7.57
C ILE A 13 -7.58 11.91 6.24
N THR A 14 -7.06 11.13 5.30
CA THR A 14 -7.72 10.89 4.02
C THR A 14 -7.63 9.41 3.63
N ASN A 15 -8.65 8.91 2.95
CA ASN A 15 -8.66 7.59 2.32
C ASN A 15 -8.23 7.64 0.83
N SER A 16 -7.72 8.78 0.38
CA SER A 16 -7.29 9.00 -1.01
C SER A 16 -5.83 9.43 -1.08
N THR A 17 -5.00 8.61 -1.73
CA THR A 17 -3.59 8.94 -2.01
C THR A 17 -3.45 10.21 -2.84
N ALA A 18 -4.34 10.42 -3.82
CA ALA A 18 -4.33 11.63 -4.67
C ALA A 18 -4.63 12.89 -3.86
N VAL A 19 -5.62 12.84 -2.94
CA VAL A 19 -5.94 13.97 -2.07
C VAL A 19 -4.76 14.32 -1.18
N MET A 20 -4.09 13.33 -0.57
CA MET A 20 -2.89 13.56 0.23
C MET A 20 -1.78 14.27 -0.58
N LEU A 21 -1.47 13.80 -1.78
CA LEU A 21 -0.47 14.41 -2.65
C LEU A 21 -0.84 15.85 -3.00
N THR A 22 -2.11 16.11 -3.36
CA THR A 22 -2.59 17.46 -3.66
C THR A 22 -2.50 18.39 -2.45
N SER A 23 -2.84 17.91 -1.26
CA SER A 23 -2.76 18.69 -0.02
C SER A 23 -1.32 19.10 0.30
N VAL A 24 -0.36 18.17 0.18
CA VAL A 24 1.06 18.48 0.40
C VAL A 24 1.61 19.41 -0.68
N ALA A 25 1.21 19.21 -1.93
CA ALA A 25 1.63 20.09 -3.04
C ALA A 25 1.08 21.52 -2.89
N GLY A 26 -0.08 21.69 -2.27
CA GLY A 26 -0.75 22.99 -2.09
C GLY A 26 -0.32 23.79 -0.85
N ASP A 27 0.41 23.19 0.09
CA ASP A 27 0.85 23.86 1.31
C ASP A 27 2.36 23.69 1.52
N ARG A 28 3.09 24.82 1.49
CA ARG A 28 4.55 24.88 1.67
C ARG A 28 5.02 24.25 2.98
N TYR A 29 4.18 24.26 4.01
CA TYR A 29 4.54 23.76 5.35
C TYR A 29 4.05 22.34 5.59
N ALA A 30 3.27 21.76 4.68
CA ALA A 30 2.74 20.44 4.84
C ALA A 30 3.81 19.34 4.75
N ILE A 31 3.58 18.30 5.52
CA ILE A 31 4.28 17.01 5.48
C ILE A 31 3.25 15.90 5.32
N GLY A 32 3.59 14.90 4.55
CA GLY A 32 2.75 13.71 4.39
C GLY A 32 3.61 12.48 4.13
N TYR A 33 2.97 11.37 3.84
CA TYR A 33 3.65 10.15 3.40
C TYR A 33 2.85 9.45 2.32
N VAL A 34 3.55 8.78 1.42
CA VAL A 34 2.96 8.10 0.27
C VAL A 34 3.68 6.80 -0.03
N SER A 35 2.96 5.85 -0.64
CA SER A 35 3.57 4.67 -1.25
C SER A 35 4.62 5.07 -2.29
N LEU A 36 5.77 4.40 -2.28
CA LEU A 36 6.85 4.67 -3.24
C LEU A 36 6.38 4.51 -4.70
N GLY A 37 5.49 3.54 -4.97
CA GLY A 37 4.92 3.34 -6.29
C GLY A 37 3.96 4.46 -6.75
N SER A 38 3.45 5.26 -5.81
CA SER A 38 2.56 6.41 -6.10
C SER A 38 3.27 7.75 -6.02
N LEU A 39 4.56 7.78 -5.62
CA LEU A 39 5.35 9.00 -5.57
C LEU A 39 5.49 9.61 -6.97
N ASN A 40 5.21 10.91 -7.07
CA ASN A 40 5.32 11.66 -8.32
C ASN A 40 5.95 13.05 -8.09
N ASP A 41 6.13 13.79 -9.17
CA ASP A 41 6.83 15.09 -9.17
C ASP A 41 6.00 16.25 -8.59
N SER A 42 4.80 16.04 -8.08
CA SER A 42 4.02 17.12 -7.44
C SER A 42 4.56 17.49 -6.06
N VAL A 43 5.27 16.57 -5.40
CA VAL A 43 5.85 16.72 -4.06
C VAL A 43 7.33 16.36 -4.05
N LYS A 44 8.02 16.67 -2.95
CA LYS A 44 9.43 16.31 -2.74
C LYS A 44 9.53 15.22 -1.67
N ALA A 45 10.15 14.08 -2.01
CA ALA A 45 10.50 13.07 -1.02
C ALA A 45 11.74 13.51 -0.24
N VAL A 46 11.68 13.43 1.09
CA VAL A 46 12.84 13.70 1.97
C VAL A 46 13.60 12.41 2.25
N LYS A 47 14.90 12.54 2.45
CA LYS A 47 15.74 11.43 2.95
C LYS A 47 15.34 11.10 4.39
N ILE A 48 15.46 9.84 4.75
CA ILE A 48 15.29 9.41 6.14
C ILE A 48 16.60 8.78 6.60
N ASP A 49 17.16 9.31 7.69
CA ASP A 49 18.47 8.91 8.21
C ASP A 49 19.56 8.93 7.12
N GLY A 50 19.51 9.92 6.21
CA GLY A 50 20.41 10.09 5.09
C GLY A 50 20.13 9.24 3.84
N ALA A 51 19.18 8.28 3.91
CA ALA A 51 18.84 7.41 2.81
C ALA A 51 17.65 7.92 1.99
N ASN A 52 17.71 7.80 0.67
CA ASN A 52 16.57 8.07 -0.21
C ASN A 52 15.55 6.92 -0.17
N ALA A 53 14.27 7.24 -0.29
CA ALA A 53 13.19 6.27 -0.46
C ALA A 53 13.28 5.62 -1.85
N THR A 54 14.02 4.52 -1.97
CA THR A 54 14.17 3.75 -3.21
C THR A 54 14.05 2.26 -2.92
N VAL A 55 13.63 1.47 -3.93
CA VAL A 55 13.57 0.02 -3.82
C VAL A 55 14.92 -0.57 -3.42
N ALA A 56 16.01 -0.07 -4.01
CA ALA A 56 17.37 -0.54 -3.69
C ALA A 56 17.74 -0.29 -2.21
N ASN A 57 17.43 0.90 -1.68
CA ASN A 57 17.73 1.26 -0.29
C ASN A 57 16.83 0.53 0.72
N ILE A 58 15.62 0.15 0.34
CA ILE A 58 14.76 -0.68 1.18
C ILE A 58 15.29 -2.12 1.21
N ASN A 59 15.67 -2.67 0.04
CA ASN A 59 16.19 -4.03 -0.07
C ASN A 59 17.52 -4.24 0.69
N ASN A 60 18.40 -3.24 0.69
CA ASN A 60 19.68 -3.31 1.42
C ASN A 60 19.57 -2.85 2.89
N GLY A 61 18.35 -2.45 3.34
CA GLY A 61 18.07 -2.05 4.73
C GLY A 61 18.55 -0.65 5.12
N SER A 62 19.09 0.16 4.20
CA SER A 62 19.49 1.54 4.50
C SER A 62 18.27 2.47 4.66
N TYR A 63 17.18 2.23 3.95
CA TYR A 63 15.89 2.91 4.15
C TYR A 63 14.92 1.98 4.88
N LYS A 64 14.47 2.38 6.09
CA LYS A 64 13.79 1.47 7.03
C LYS A 64 12.27 1.64 7.11
N ILE A 65 11.68 2.55 6.32
CA ILE A 65 10.24 2.78 6.36
C ILE A 65 9.57 2.02 5.23
N SER A 66 9.00 0.88 5.56
CA SER A 66 8.27 0.02 4.63
C SER A 66 7.11 -0.68 5.33
N ARG A 67 6.18 -1.20 4.55
CA ARG A 67 4.99 -1.91 5.03
C ARG A 67 4.61 -3.03 4.08
N PRO A 68 3.95 -4.10 4.55
CA PRO A 68 3.38 -5.08 3.63
C PRO A 68 2.16 -4.51 2.91
N PHE A 69 2.02 -4.86 1.63
CA PHE A 69 0.76 -4.85 0.92
C PHE A 69 0.16 -6.23 1.00
N ASN A 70 -1.00 -6.32 1.62
CA ASN A 70 -1.71 -7.56 1.88
C ASN A 70 -3.06 -7.57 1.20
N ILE A 71 -3.52 -8.77 0.89
CA ILE A 71 -4.92 -9.02 0.61
C ILE A 71 -5.53 -9.88 1.72
N ALA A 72 -6.79 -9.60 2.04
CA ALA A 72 -7.62 -10.38 2.94
C ALA A 72 -8.57 -11.24 2.10
N VAL A 73 -8.50 -12.55 2.25
CA VAL A 73 -9.29 -13.52 1.49
C VAL A 73 -9.91 -14.56 2.41
N LYS A 74 -11.07 -15.12 2.03
CA LYS A 74 -11.68 -16.26 2.71
C LYS A 74 -11.17 -17.58 2.14
N ASP A 75 -11.34 -18.66 2.88
CA ASP A 75 -10.97 -20.02 2.42
C ASP A 75 -11.80 -20.51 1.24
N ASN A 76 -13.06 -20.07 1.15
CA ASN A 76 -14.02 -20.47 0.14
C ASN A 76 -14.08 -19.52 -1.07
N LEU A 77 -12.94 -18.97 -1.49
CA LEU A 77 -12.87 -18.19 -2.72
C LEU A 77 -13.43 -18.97 -3.91
N SER A 78 -14.08 -18.26 -4.84
CA SER A 78 -14.44 -18.79 -6.14
C SER A 78 -13.18 -19.21 -6.93
N ASP A 79 -13.33 -20.11 -7.90
CA ASP A 79 -12.19 -20.58 -8.70
C ASP A 79 -11.53 -19.43 -9.47
N VAL A 80 -12.32 -18.47 -9.98
CA VAL A 80 -11.78 -17.31 -10.68
C VAL A 80 -11.02 -16.38 -9.71
N SER A 81 -11.47 -16.24 -8.47
CA SER A 81 -10.75 -15.44 -7.45
C SER A 81 -9.46 -16.12 -7.00
N LYS A 82 -9.46 -17.46 -6.86
CA LYS A 82 -8.24 -18.25 -6.61
C LYS A 82 -7.24 -18.11 -7.74
N ASP A 83 -7.71 -18.23 -9.00
CA ASP A 83 -6.85 -18.10 -10.19
C ASP A 83 -6.18 -16.72 -10.24
N PHE A 84 -6.93 -15.64 -9.94
CA PHE A 84 -6.36 -14.28 -9.86
C PHE A 84 -5.34 -14.13 -8.71
N VAL A 85 -5.62 -14.66 -7.53
CA VAL A 85 -4.66 -14.65 -6.41
C VAL A 85 -3.38 -15.40 -6.78
N ASN A 86 -3.49 -16.57 -7.43
CA ASN A 86 -2.34 -17.34 -7.90
C ASN A 86 -1.55 -16.56 -8.95
N PHE A 87 -2.22 -15.84 -9.87
CA PHE A 87 -1.54 -14.95 -10.81
C PHE A 87 -0.76 -13.85 -10.10
N ILE A 88 -1.34 -13.18 -9.09
CA ILE A 88 -0.65 -12.14 -8.32
C ILE A 88 0.64 -12.69 -7.68
N LEU A 89 0.60 -13.92 -7.15
CA LEU A 89 1.73 -14.57 -6.48
C LEU A 89 2.72 -15.24 -7.45
N SER A 90 2.45 -15.23 -8.73
CA SER A 90 3.28 -15.84 -9.77
C SER A 90 4.46 -14.96 -10.19
N ASN A 91 5.38 -15.52 -10.96
CA ASN A 91 6.46 -14.76 -11.60
C ASN A 91 5.94 -13.57 -12.39
N ASP A 92 4.87 -13.75 -13.18
CA ASP A 92 4.30 -12.68 -14.01
C ASP A 92 3.72 -11.56 -13.16
N GLY A 93 2.91 -11.90 -12.15
CA GLY A 93 2.37 -10.94 -11.19
C GLY A 93 3.47 -10.19 -10.43
N GLN A 94 4.47 -10.92 -9.95
CA GLN A 94 5.58 -10.33 -9.19
C GLN A 94 6.50 -9.45 -10.06
N ASN A 95 6.67 -9.76 -11.34
CA ASN A 95 7.37 -8.88 -12.29
C ASN A 95 6.63 -7.55 -12.51
N ILE A 96 5.30 -7.56 -12.50
CA ILE A 96 4.49 -6.34 -12.56
C ILE A 96 4.69 -5.50 -11.30
N ILE A 97 4.68 -6.13 -10.12
CA ILE A 97 4.94 -5.49 -8.84
C ILE A 97 6.29 -4.77 -8.85
N GLU A 98 7.36 -5.44 -9.28
CA GLU A 98 8.71 -4.86 -9.35
C GLU A 98 8.81 -3.71 -10.36
N LYS A 99 8.22 -3.85 -11.55
CA LYS A 99 8.20 -2.80 -12.57
C LYS A 99 7.51 -1.52 -12.09
N ASN A 100 6.58 -1.64 -11.12
CA ASN A 100 5.87 -0.53 -10.52
C ASN A 100 6.50 -0.01 -9.22
N LYS A 101 7.78 -0.28 -8.98
CA LYS A 101 8.58 0.20 -7.84
C LYS A 101 8.16 -0.37 -6.47
N TYR A 102 7.54 -1.54 -6.46
CA TYR A 102 7.30 -2.30 -5.24
C TYR A 102 8.29 -3.45 -5.13
N ILE A 103 8.41 -4.04 -3.96
CA ILE A 103 9.34 -5.12 -3.67
C ILE A 103 8.59 -6.45 -3.75
N LYS A 104 9.14 -7.38 -4.52
CA LYS A 104 8.60 -8.74 -4.67
C LYS A 104 8.56 -9.49 -3.34
N ILE A 105 7.61 -10.40 -3.21
CA ILE A 105 7.65 -11.44 -2.19
C ILE A 105 8.73 -12.49 -2.54
N GLN A 106 9.20 -13.23 -1.52
CA GLN A 106 10.24 -14.25 -1.73
C GLN A 106 9.68 -15.59 -2.26
N ASN A 107 8.48 -15.98 -1.83
CA ASN A 107 7.87 -17.26 -2.17
C ASN A 107 6.97 -17.13 -3.40
N ILE A 108 7.58 -17.04 -4.58
CA ILE A 108 6.87 -16.96 -5.85
C ILE A 108 6.34 -18.35 -6.22
N GLN A 109 5.07 -18.43 -6.63
CA GLN A 109 4.41 -19.68 -6.96
C GLN A 109 4.40 -19.93 -8.48
N PRO A 110 4.48 -21.20 -8.94
CA PRO A 110 4.18 -21.53 -10.31
C PRO A 110 2.72 -21.18 -10.64
N TYR A 111 2.48 -20.68 -11.86
CA TYR A 111 1.14 -20.33 -12.30
C TYR A 111 0.90 -20.72 -13.75
N THR A 112 -0.27 -21.28 -14.01
CA THR A 112 -0.83 -21.50 -15.35
C THR A 112 -2.29 -21.11 -15.27
N SER A 113 -2.75 -20.24 -16.15
CA SER A 113 -4.14 -19.79 -16.18
C SER A 113 -5.09 -20.94 -16.48
N SER A 114 -6.06 -21.13 -15.61
CA SER A 114 -7.18 -22.07 -15.83
C SER A 114 -8.30 -21.46 -16.67
N LYS A 115 -8.21 -20.18 -17.05
CA LYS A 115 -9.16 -19.42 -17.89
C LYS A 115 -10.61 -19.54 -17.42
N VAL A 116 -10.81 -19.73 -16.13
CA VAL A 116 -12.15 -19.80 -15.51
C VAL A 116 -12.87 -18.47 -15.66
N SER A 117 -14.16 -18.54 -15.94
CA SER A 117 -15.01 -17.37 -16.04
C SER A 117 -15.61 -16.99 -14.70
N GLY A 118 -15.91 -15.71 -14.52
CA GLY A 118 -16.60 -15.22 -13.34
C GLY A 118 -16.35 -13.75 -13.08
N LYS A 119 -17.00 -13.25 -11.99
CA LYS A 119 -16.80 -11.89 -11.49
C LYS A 119 -15.99 -11.94 -10.21
N ILE A 120 -15.08 -11.00 -10.05
CA ILE A 120 -14.28 -10.77 -8.85
C ILE A 120 -14.48 -9.32 -8.43
N VAL A 121 -14.79 -9.09 -7.16
CA VAL A 121 -14.82 -7.76 -6.55
C VAL A 121 -13.60 -7.62 -5.66
N VAL A 122 -12.75 -6.66 -5.98
CA VAL A 122 -11.56 -6.29 -5.19
C VAL A 122 -11.83 -4.93 -4.56
N ALA A 123 -11.69 -4.79 -3.25
CA ALA A 123 -12.00 -3.55 -2.56
C ALA A 123 -10.97 -3.19 -1.49
N GLY A 124 -10.74 -1.89 -1.25
CA GLY A 124 -9.95 -1.44 -0.10
C GLY A 124 -8.88 -0.40 -0.42
N SER A 125 -7.73 -0.55 0.23
CA SER A 125 -6.65 0.44 0.34
C SER A 125 -6.31 1.19 -0.96
N SER A 126 -6.46 2.52 -0.94
CA SER A 126 -6.05 3.42 -2.03
C SER A 126 -4.55 3.37 -2.33
N SER A 127 -3.73 2.97 -1.37
CA SER A 127 -2.29 2.78 -1.58
C SER A 127 -1.97 1.51 -2.37
N VAL A 128 -2.82 0.48 -2.28
CA VAL A 128 -2.68 -0.79 -3.02
C VAL A 128 -3.32 -0.70 -4.40
N SER A 129 -4.34 0.13 -4.57
CA SER A 129 -5.10 0.24 -5.83
C SER A 129 -4.23 0.45 -7.07
N PRO A 130 -3.20 1.31 -7.10
CA PRO A 130 -2.41 1.51 -8.30
C PRO A 130 -1.69 0.25 -8.81
N VAL A 131 -1.11 -0.55 -7.93
CA VAL A 131 -0.49 -1.83 -8.33
C VAL A 131 -1.53 -2.88 -8.67
N MET A 132 -2.68 -2.88 -7.95
CA MET A 132 -3.77 -3.80 -8.24
C MET A 132 -4.38 -3.55 -9.62
N GLU A 133 -4.51 -2.31 -10.05
CA GLU A 133 -4.93 -1.95 -11.43
C GLU A 133 -4.01 -2.57 -12.48
N LYS A 134 -2.69 -2.49 -12.28
CA LYS A 134 -1.70 -3.09 -13.18
C LYS A 134 -1.77 -4.62 -13.20
N LEU A 135 -1.99 -5.23 -12.05
CA LEU A 135 -2.19 -6.68 -11.94
C LEU A 135 -3.48 -7.13 -12.65
N ILE A 136 -4.57 -6.38 -12.49
CA ILE A 136 -5.85 -6.65 -13.15
C ILE A 136 -5.72 -6.49 -14.66
N GLU A 137 -5.07 -5.42 -15.13
CA GLU A 137 -4.83 -5.19 -16.57
C GLU A 137 -4.06 -6.36 -17.21
N ALA A 138 -2.99 -6.79 -16.56
CA ALA A 138 -2.19 -7.90 -17.05
C ALA A 138 -2.95 -9.25 -16.97
N TYR A 139 -3.68 -9.47 -15.88
CA TYR A 139 -4.47 -10.71 -15.75
C TYR A 139 -5.56 -10.83 -16.80
N LYS A 140 -6.19 -9.73 -17.23
CA LYS A 140 -7.15 -9.74 -18.33
C LYS A 140 -6.56 -10.28 -19.66
N SER A 141 -5.25 -10.10 -19.86
CA SER A 141 -4.57 -10.62 -21.04
C SER A 141 -4.37 -12.14 -20.98
N VAL A 142 -4.20 -12.71 -19.79
CA VAL A 142 -4.05 -14.16 -19.60
C VAL A 142 -5.38 -14.87 -19.34
N ASN A 143 -6.37 -14.17 -18.76
CA ASN A 143 -7.73 -14.70 -18.56
C ASN A 143 -8.80 -13.67 -18.95
N PRO A 144 -9.17 -13.58 -20.25
CA PRO A 144 -10.18 -12.64 -20.71
C PRO A 144 -11.61 -12.97 -20.25
N ASN A 145 -11.83 -14.15 -19.69
CA ASN A 145 -13.14 -14.61 -19.21
C ASN A 145 -13.48 -14.06 -17.81
N ALA A 146 -12.49 -13.52 -17.10
CA ALA A 146 -12.70 -12.93 -15.78
C ALA A 146 -13.12 -11.46 -15.88
N LYS A 147 -14.12 -11.07 -15.09
CA LYS A 147 -14.55 -9.67 -14.91
C LYS A 147 -14.15 -9.21 -13.52
N ILE A 148 -13.22 -8.27 -13.43
CA ILE A 148 -12.73 -7.76 -12.15
C ILE A 148 -13.19 -6.31 -11.98
N GLU A 149 -13.85 -6.07 -10.85
CA GLU A 149 -14.26 -4.75 -10.38
C GLU A 149 -13.35 -4.33 -9.24
N LEU A 150 -12.76 -3.14 -9.33
CA LEU A 150 -11.90 -2.56 -8.31
C LEU A 150 -12.61 -1.38 -7.64
N GLN A 151 -12.70 -1.42 -6.30
CA GLN A 151 -13.31 -0.37 -5.48
C GLN A 151 -12.27 0.17 -4.50
N THR A 152 -11.90 1.44 -4.67
CA THR A 152 -10.88 2.08 -3.84
C THR A 152 -11.49 2.72 -2.59
N SER A 153 -10.88 2.44 -1.43
CA SER A 153 -11.24 3.01 -0.12
C SER A 153 -10.02 3.00 0.81
N ASP A 154 -10.22 2.64 2.08
CA ASP A 154 -9.15 2.41 3.06
C ASP A 154 -8.98 0.91 3.39
N SER A 155 -7.88 0.59 4.11
CA SER A 155 -7.55 -0.80 4.48
C SER A 155 -8.59 -1.44 5.40
N THR A 156 -9.18 -0.70 6.33
CA THR A 156 -10.15 -1.24 7.29
C THR A 156 -11.46 -1.58 6.59
N THR A 157 -11.91 -0.70 5.70
CA THR A 157 -13.09 -0.93 4.85
C THR A 157 -12.86 -2.14 3.94
N GLY A 158 -11.70 -2.25 3.29
CA GLY A 158 -11.38 -3.40 2.43
C GLY A 158 -11.42 -4.74 3.18
N VAL A 159 -10.76 -4.81 4.33
CA VAL A 159 -10.77 -6.02 5.17
C VAL A 159 -12.18 -6.33 5.69
N THR A 160 -12.93 -5.32 6.12
CA THR A 160 -14.32 -5.50 6.59
C THR A 160 -15.23 -6.03 5.46
N ASN A 161 -15.07 -5.52 4.24
CA ASN A 161 -15.81 -6.00 3.08
C ASN A 161 -15.51 -7.48 2.78
N ALA A 162 -14.24 -7.89 2.87
CA ALA A 162 -13.86 -9.31 2.71
C ALA A 162 -14.48 -10.18 3.82
N ILE A 163 -14.44 -9.73 5.09
CA ILE A 163 -15.07 -10.43 6.21
C ILE A 163 -16.57 -10.63 5.96
N ASN A 164 -17.26 -9.57 5.52
CA ASN A 164 -18.70 -9.60 5.30
C ASN A 164 -19.11 -10.28 3.99
N GLY A 165 -18.14 -10.58 3.09
CA GLY A 165 -18.40 -11.17 1.77
C GLY A 165 -18.99 -10.19 0.75
N THR A 166 -18.86 -8.88 0.98
CA THR A 166 -19.23 -7.83 0.01
C THR A 166 -18.17 -7.59 -1.05
N CYS A 167 -16.94 -8.09 -0.83
CA CYS A 167 -15.93 -8.28 -1.85
C CYS A 167 -15.27 -9.65 -1.70
N ASP A 168 -14.64 -10.13 -2.78
CA ASP A 168 -13.91 -11.41 -2.80
C ASP A 168 -12.51 -11.24 -2.22
N ILE A 169 -11.88 -10.09 -2.49
CA ILE A 169 -10.50 -9.76 -2.11
C ILE A 169 -10.48 -8.37 -1.47
N GLY A 170 -10.12 -8.31 -0.19
CA GLY A 170 -9.94 -7.05 0.53
C GLY A 170 -8.48 -6.59 0.46
N MET A 171 -8.21 -5.33 0.09
CA MET A 171 -6.86 -4.78 0.02
C MET A 171 -6.48 -4.05 1.31
N ALA A 172 -5.28 -4.30 1.83
CA ALA A 172 -4.75 -3.61 3.01
C ALA A 172 -3.27 -3.23 2.82
N SER A 173 -2.91 -1.99 3.13
CA SER A 173 -1.53 -1.50 3.15
C SER A 173 -0.91 -1.59 4.55
N ARG A 174 -1.27 -2.62 5.29
CA ARG A 174 -0.81 -2.98 6.63
C ARG A 174 -1.05 -4.46 6.90
N GLY A 175 -0.44 -4.99 7.95
CA GLY A 175 -0.83 -6.30 8.48
C GLY A 175 -2.30 -6.30 8.95
N LEU A 176 -2.96 -7.42 8.80
CA LEU A 176 -4.29 -7.63 9.35
C LEU A 176 -4.21 -7.74 10.88
N LYS A 177 -5.18 -7.13 11.57
CA LYS A 177 -5.30 -7.24 13.03
C LYS A 177 -5.74 -8.66 13.42
N ASP A 178 -5.37 -9.13 14.61
CA ASP A 178 -5.81 -10.44 15.09
C ASP A 178 -7.34 -10.53 15.17
N SER A 179 -8.00 -9.41 15.53
CA SER A 179 -9.47 -9.30 15.55
C SER A 179 -10.11 -9.36 14.15
N GLU A 180 -9.35 -9.11 13.09
CA GLU A 180 -9.80 -9.28 11.70
C GLU A 180 -9.60 -10.74 11.26
N LYS A 181 -8.42 -11.31 11.53
CA LYS A 181 -8.10 -12.72 11.21
C LYS A 181 -9.05 -13.70 11.90
N SER A 182 -9.41 -13.45 13.16
CA SER A 182 -10.36 -14.29 13.91
C SER A 182 -11.78 -14.32 13.30
N LYS A 183 -12.08 -13.43 12.36
CA LYS A 183 -13.37 -13.39 11.63
C LYS A 183 -13.37 -14.18 10.31
N GLY A 184 -12.37 -15.06 10.11
CA GLY A 184 -12.34 -16.02 9.02
C GLY A 184 -11.74 -15.48 7.71
N VAL A 185 -10.90 -14.45 7.78
CA VAL A 185 -10.09 -14.02 6.64
C VAL A 185 -8.62 -14.37 6.87
N LYS A 186 -7.96 -14.79 5.79
CA LYS A 186 -6.51 -15.03 5.73
C LYS A 186 -5.80 -13.81 5.18
N GLU A 187 -4.63 -13.56 5.72
CA GLU A 187 -3.69 -12.54 5.24
C GLU A 187 -2.74 -13.14 4.21
N VAL A 188 -2.70 -12.56 3.03
CA VAL A 188 -1.76 -12.93 1.98
C VAL A 188 -0.95 -11.69 1.60
N THR A 189 0.36 -11.72 1.84
CA THR A 189 1.27 -10.64 1.42
C THR A 189 1.52 -10.76 -0.07
N ILE A 190 1.25 -9.69 -0.80
CA ILE A 190 1.43 -9.62 -2.26
C ILE A 190 2.66 -8.80 -2.68
N ALA A 191 3.09 -7.86 -1.84
CA ALA A 191 4.27 -7.02 -2.08
C ALA A 191 4.74 -6.38 -0.77
N ILE A 192 5.97 -5.82 -0.79
CA ILE A 192 6.40 -4.86 0.22
C ILE A 192 6.46 -3.48 -0.44
N ASP A 193 5.88 -2.49 0.23
CA ASP A 193 5.83 -1.10 -0.19
C ASP A 193 6.76 -0.23 0.65
N GLY A 194 7.59 0.57 -0.01
CA GLY A 194 8.34 1.63 0.63
C GLY A 194 7.44 2.83 0.90
N ILE A 195 7.56 3.44 2.06
CA ILE A 195 6.82 4.65 2.41
C ILE A 195 7.75 5.85 2.28
N ALA A 196 7.51 6.70 1.28
CA ALA A 196 8.21 7.97 1.14
C ALA A 196 7.54 9.04 2.02
N VAL A 197 8.33 9.68 2.89
CA VAL A 197 7.91 10.91 3.58
C VAL A 197 8.09 12.06 2.60
N VAL A 198 7.05 12.87 2.43
CA VAL A 198 7.00 13.91 1.40
C VAL A 198 6.67 15.27 2.00
N VAL A 199 7.23 16.30 1.39
CA VAL A 199 6.95 17.71 1.70
C VAL A 199 6.65 18.46 0.41
N ASN A 200 6.14 19.66 0.52
CA ASN A 200 6.01 20.58 -0.62
C ASN A 200 7.38 20.83 -1.26
N LYS A 201 7.43 21.05 -2.57
CA LYS A 201 8.68 21.31 -3.31
C LYS A 201 9.47 22.53 -2.81
N GLU A 202 8.77 23.54 -2.32
CA GLU A 202 9.38 24.76 -1.78
C GLU A 202 9.83 24.63 -0.32
N ASN A 203 9.49 23.53 0.34
CA ASN A 203 9.96 23.28 1.71
C ASN A 203 11.47 23.02 1.69
N PRO A 204 12.29 23.71 2.54
CA PRO A 204 13.74 23.57 2.50
C PRO A 204 14.28 22.25 3.10
N VAL A 205 13.42 21.45 3.74
CA VAL A 205 13.85 20.22 4.39
C VAL A 205 14.23 19.16 3.33
N GLU A 206 15.43 18.60 3.47
CA GLU A 206 15.98 17.57 2.58
C GLU A 206 16.16 16.22 3.25
N ASN A 207 16.29 16.21 4.60
CA ASN A 207 16.54 15.01 5.38
C ASN A 207 15.87 15.11 6.74
N LEU A 208 15.30 14.03 7.20
CA LEU A 208 14.75 13.86 8.55
C LEU A 208 15.29 12.55 9.14
N SER A 209 15.50 12.51 10.43
CA SER A 209 15.67 11.25 11.13
C SER A 209 14.31 10.58 11.35
N LYS A 210 14.30 9.26 11.53
CA LYS A 210 13.09 8.54 11.92
C LYS A 210 12.45 9.10 13.19
N ALA A 211 13.26 9.52 14.16
CA ALA A 211 12.79 10.13 15.40
C ALA A 211 12.11 11.49 15.17
N GLN A 212 12.63 12.30 14.24
CA GLN A 212 12.01 13.56 13.86
C GLN A 212 10.67 13.34 13.17
N VAL A 213 10.56 12.36 12.25
CA VAL A 213 9.29 11.98 11.65
C VAL A 213 8.27 11.55 12.70
N GLU A 214 8.67 10.71 13.66
CA GLU A 214 7.81 10.34 14.80
C GLU A 214 7.36 11.57 15.59
N SER A 215 8.28 12.46 15.91
CA SER A 215 7.98 13.66 16.71
C SER A 215 6.98 14.58 16.01
N ILE A 216 7.05 14.70 14.68
CA ILE A 216 6.11 15.49 13.89
C ILE A 216 4.72 14.85 13.92
N PHE A 217 4.61 13.56 13.55
CA PHE A 217 3.32 12.88 13.45
C PHE A 217 2.66 12.60 14.81
N THR A 218 3.40 12.72 15.92
CA THR A 218 2.85 12.64 17.29
C THR A 218 2.64 14.01 17.94
N ALA A 219 2.77 15.11 17.19
CA ALA A 219 2.67 16.49 17.64
C ALA A 219 3.61 16.88 18.81
N LYS A 220 4.72 16.14 18.99
CA LYS A 220 5.79 16.56 19.92
C LYS A 220 6.50 17.83 19.43
N VAL A 221 6.50 18.05 18.11
CA VAL A 221 6.91 19.30 17.45
C VAL A 221 5.82 19.68 16.43
N SER A 222 5.51 21.00 16.37
CA SER A 222 4.48 21.54 15.50
C SER A 222 5.00 22.62 14.53
N LYS A 223 6.27 22.95 14.60
CA LYS A 223 6.90 23.97 13.75
C LYS A 223 8.23 23.47 13.19
N TRP A 224 8.51 23.77 11.94
CA TRP A 224 9.74 23.34 11.26
C TRP A 224 11.02 23.81 11.96
N ASN A 225 11.03 24.97 12.61
CA ASN A 225 12.19 25.46 13.36
C ASN A 225 12.45 24.69 14.68
N GLN A 226 11.56 23.82 15.09
CA GLN A 226 11.71 22.93 16.25
C GLN A 226 12.29 21.56 15.87
N VAL A 227 12.33 21.24 14.58
CA VAL A 227 12.88 19.98 14.05
C VAL A 227 14.42 20.12 14.05
N LYS A 228 15.07 19.66 15.11
CA LYS A 228 16.53 19.72 15.31
C LYS A 228 17.17 18.35 15.08
#